data_3cdac4cefda6748b4a9deedc93f21f9b
#
_entry.id   3cdac4cefda6748b4a9deedc93f21f9b
#
_cell.length_a   1.000
_cell.length_b   1.000
_cell.length_c   1.000
_cell.angle_alpha   90.00
_cell.angle_beta   90.00
_cell.angle_gamma   90.00
#
_symmetry.space_group_name_H-M   'P 1'
#
loop_
_entity.id
_entity.type
_entity.pdbx_description
1 polymer ?
#
loop_
_entity_poly.entity_id
_entity_poly.type
_entity_poly.pdbx_seq_one_letter_code
_entity_poly.pdbx_strand_id
1 'polypeptide(L)'
;RPDLRLCDWFDLIGGTSTGAIIAAGLALGHDCAEIERLYRTLSPRVFIGGYRIPFLQSRFDPRKLEREIAGYLGDVTLGNAPWKTGFAALAKRVDTGSAWVLTNNPRARYWLGDPEEIAAQPDAALRRVVPNHEYRLARIVQASAAAPFYFDIVPIEVEKGSPGAFLDGAMTSHNNPALMLAMVAGVPAYGFAWPYGADELTVVSVGTGSARPRSPAWLRRRLTLPAVKAVAGLTSALYDSSQQANALMQWLGRSPRPWSINSEIGTLAGARHGFPPMWTFQRYDAPLEEAWLKRELDLSLGEAKLLRLRLLDNVGDIDLLLKIGALAGERQVDAQLFG
;
A
#
# COMPACT_ATOMS: atom_id res chain seq x y z
N ARG A 1 -0.46 -26.79 -1.34
CA ARG A 1 -1.79 -27.07 -0.76
C ARG A 1 -2.80 -26.14 -1.41
N PRO A 2 -3.80 -26.65 -2.17
CA PRO A 2 -4.75 -25.81 -2.90
C PRO A 2 -5.65 -24.96 -2.00
N ASP A 3 -5.78 -25.30 -0.72
CA ASP A 3 -6.65 -24.62 0.25
C ASP A 3 -5.90 -23.60 1.13
N LEU A 4 -4.60 -23.40 0.91
CA LEU A 4 -3.79 -22.51 1.73
C LEU A 4 -4.06 -21.04 1.37
N ARG A 5 -4.45 -20.26 2.38
CA ARG A 5 -4.66 -18.82 2.24
C ARG A 5 -3.39 -18.06 2.64
N LEU A 6 -3.19 -16.86 2.10
CA LEU A 6 -2.00 -16.07 2.42
C LEU A 6 -1.93 -15.68 3.90
N CYS A 7 -3.06 -15.57 4.58
CA CYS A 7 -3.10 -15.37 6.04
C CYS A 7 -2.62 -16.57 6.86
N ASP A 8 -2.51 -17.76 6.26
CA ASP A 8 -1.97 -18.95 6.92
C ASP A 8 -0.44 -19.01 6.82
N TRP A 9 0.15 -18.18 5.92
CA TRP A 9 1.60 -18.07 5.69
C TRP A 9 2.23 -16.84 6.29
N PHE A 10 1.52 -15.70 6.26
CA PHE A 10 2.06 -14.44 6.70
C PHE A 10 1.48 -14.03 8.04
N ASP A 11 2.33 -13.81 9.02
CA ASP A 11 1.96 -13.37 10.37
C ASP A 11 1.56 -11.89 10.42
N LEU A 12 1.92 -11.12 9.39
CA LEU A 12 1.54 -9.72 9.20
C LEU A 12 1.34 -9.43 7.71
N ILE A 13 0.18 -8.91 7.34
CA ILE A 13 -0.12 -8.45 5.98
C ILE A 13 -0.48 -6.97 6.05
N GLY A 14 0.16 -6.15 5.24
CA GLY A 14 -0.12 -4.72 5.24
C GLY A 14 0.02 -4.09 3.88
N GLY A 15 -0.54 -2.88 3.75
CA GLY A 15 -0.57 -2.19 2.47
C GLY A 15 -0.81 -0.69 2.57
N THR A 16 -0.55 -0.03 1.45
CA THR A 16 -0.82 1.39 1.22
C THR A 16 -1.82 1.52 0.07
N SER A 17 -2.77 2.44 0.17
CA SER A 17 -3.75 2.71 -0.88
C SER A 17 -4.58 1.47 -1.22
N THR A 18 -4.72 1.13 -2.49
CA THR A 18 -5.36 -0.12 -2.92
C THR A 18 -4.75 -1.36 -2.28
N GLY A 19 -3.45 -1.32 -1.95
CA GLY A 19 -2.78 -2.36 -1.19
C GLY A 19 -3.35 -2.56 0.22
N ALA A 20 -3.91 -1.53 0.86
CA ALA A 20 -4.59 -1.66 2.15
C ALA A 20 -5.94 -2.40 2.02
N ILE A 21 -6.66 -2.22 0.90
CA ILE A 21 -7.88 -2.99 0.60
C ILE A 21 -7.55 -4.49 0.46
N ILE A 22 -6.51 -4.79 -0.33
CA ILE A 22 -6.01 -6.15 -0.53
C ILE A 22 -5.57 -6.76 0.81
N ALA A 23 -4.75 -6.02 1.57
CA ALA A 23 -4.22 -6.47 2.85
C ALA A 23 -5.33 -6.77 3.86
N ALA A 24 -6.37 -5.93 3.95
CA ALA A 24 -7.53 -6.16 4.81
C ALA A 24 -8.27 -7.44 4.43
N GLY A 25 -8.56 -7.64 3.14
CA GLY A 25 -9.20 -8.86 2.66
C GLY A 25 -8.38 -10.10 2.98
N LEU A 26 -7.09 -10.10 2.65
CA LEU A 26 -6.19 -11.23 2.92
C LEU A 26 -6.08 -11.52 4.42
N ALA A 27 -5.93 -10.49 5.26
CA ALA A 27 -5.82 -10.66 6.71
C ALA A 27 -7.12 -11.13 7.37
N LEU A 28 -8.27 -10.89 6.75
CA LEU A 28 -9.58 -11.45 7.13
C LEU A 28 -9.78 -12.89 6.64
N GLY A 29 -8.89 -13.41 5.80
CA GLY A 29 -8.93 -14.77 5.30
C GLY A 29 -9.58 -14.94 3.94
N HIS A 30 -9.80 -13.85 3.18
CA HIS A 30 -10.20 -13.95 1.78
C HIS A 30 -9.08 -14.51 0.91
N ASP A 31 -9.43 -15.29 -0.10
CA ASP A 31 -8.47 -15.77 -1.09
C ASP A 31 -8.22 -14.75 -2.21
N CYS A 32 -7.19 -14.99 -3.03
CA CYS A 32 -6.84 -14.08 -4.12
C CYS A 32 -7.95 -13.99 -5.18
N ALA A 33 -8.71 -15.06 -5.42
CA ALA A 33 -9.80 -15.06 -6.39
C ALA A 33 -11.01 -14.22 -5.90
N GLU A 34 -11.27 -14.22 -4.60
CA GLU A 34 -12.28 -13.34 -3.98
C GLU A 34 -11.88 -11.88 -4.13
N ILE A 35 -10.60 -11.56 -3.89
CA ILE A 35 -10.08 -10.19 -4.07
C ILE A 35 -10.11 -9.78 -5.54
N GLU A 36 -9.76 -10.66 -6.46
CA GLU A 36 -9.87 -10.39 -7.91
C GLU A 36 -11.31 -10.06 -8.29
N ARG A 37 -12.29 -10.87 -7.84
CA ARG A 37 -13.72 -10.60 -8.07
C ARG A 37 -14.16 -9.26 -7.49
N LEU A 38 -13.66 -8.90 -6.29
CA LEU A 38 -13.91 -7.60 -5.69
C LEU A 38 -13.44 -6.49 -6.62
N TYR A 39 -12.19 -6.54 -7.09
CA TYR A 39 -11.62 -5.49 -7.96
C TYR A 39 -12.35 -5.38 -9.30
N ARG A 40 -12.75 -6.49 -9.92
CA ARG A 40 -13.56 -6.51 -11.14
C ARG A 40 -14.91 -5.83 -10.96
N THR A 41 -15.49 -5.91 -9.77
CA THR A 41 -16.79 -5.33 -9.44
C THR A 41 -16.66 -3.89 -8.94
N LEU A 42 -15.70 -3.63 -8.06
CA LEU A 42 -15.50 -2.33 -7.40
C LEU A 42 -14.98 -1.27 -8.37
N SER A 43 -13.97 -1.61 -9.20
CA SER A 43 -13.33 -0.62 -10.07
C SER A 43 -14.30 0.09 -11.01
N PRO A 44 -15.18 -0.60 -11.76
CA PRO A 44 -16.16 0.08 -12.59
C PRO A 44 -17.15 0.95 -11.78
N ARG A 45 -17.56 0.50 -10.61
CA ARG A 45 -18.54 1.23 -9.78
C ARG A 45 -17.97 2.52 -9.20
N VAL A 46 -16.67 2.49 -8.85
CA VAL A 46 -15.99 3.64 -8.24
C VAL A 46 -15.51 4.63 -9.29
N PHE A 47 -14.94 4.14 -10.41
CA PHE A 47 -14.28 4.98 -11.41
C PHE A 47 -15.12 5.32 -12.64
N ILE A 48 -16.39 4.89 -12.73
CA ILE A 48 -17.28 5.30 -13.81
C ILE A 48 -18.22 6.43 -13.35
N GLY A 49 -18.35 7.48 -14.16
CA GLY A 49 -19.35 8.54 -14.00
C GLY A 49 -18.89 9.77 -13.24
N GLY A 50 -17.61 10.02 -13.16
CA GLY A 50 -17.06 11.20 -12.48
C GLY A 50 -16.80 12.38 -13.42
N TYR A 51 -17.85 13.13 -13.83
CA TYR A 51 -17.67 14.49 -14.36
C TYR A 51 -17.89 15.49 -13.23
N ARG A 52 -16.79 15.93 -12.62
CA ARG A 52 -16.77 17.03 -11.64
C ARG A 52 -15.86 18.13 -12.17
N ILE A 53 -16.02 19.34 -11.65
CA ILE A 53 -15.27 20.51 -12.13
C ILE A 53 -13.77 20.28 -11.81
N PRO A 54 -12.90 20.18 -12.84
CA PRO A 54 -11.47 19.97 -12.63
C PRO A 54 -10.89 21.02 -11.69
N PHE A 55 -9.99 20.62 -10.78
CA PHE A 55 -9.29 21.45 -9.78
C PHE A 55 -10.15 22.06 -8.66
N LEU A 56 -11.50 21.96 -8.73
CA LEU A 56 -12.38 22.47 -7.68
C LEU A 56 -13.05 21.34 -6.88
N GLN A 57 -13.16 20.16 -7.43
CA GLN A 57 -13.78 19.01 -6.79
C GLN A 57 -12.97 17.74 -7.10
N SER A 58 -12.99 16.77 -6.19
CA SER A 58 -12.46 15.42 -6.44
C SER A 58 -13.16 14.79 -7.65
N ARG A 59 -12.42 13.99 -8.42
CA ARG A 59 -12.91 13.42 -9.69
C ARG A 59 -14.08 12.44 -9.49
N PHE A 60 -14.04 11.67 -8.39
CA PHE A 60 -15.03 10.64 -8.09
C PHE A 60 -15.74 10.92 -6.76
N ASP A 61 -16.95 10.37 -6.60
CA ASP A 61 -17.72 10.49 -5.37
C ASP A 61 -17.12 9.60 -4.27
N PRO A 62 -16.58 10.16 -3.18
CA PRO A 62 -15.96 9.40 -2.10
C PRO A 62 -16.95 8.45 -1.40
N ARG A 63 -18.27 8.78 -1.44
CA ARG A 63 -19.34 7.93 -0.87
C ARG A 63 -19.49 6.61 -1.61
N LYS A 64 -19.12 6.57 -2.91
CA LYS A 64 -19.13 5.30 -3.67
C LYS A 64 -18.04 4.39 -3.17
N LEU A 65 -16.81 4.89 -3.07
CA LEU A 65 -15.68 4.12 -2.54
C LEU A 65 -15.99 3.62 -1.12
N GLU A 66 -16.50 4.49 -0.25
CA GLU A 66 -16.88 4.12 1.12
C GLU A 66 -17.90 2.98 1.16
N ARG A 67 -18.98 3.09 0.36
CA ARG A 67 -20.04 2.06 0.32
C ARG A 67 -19.53 0.71 -0.18
N GLU A 68 -18.71 0.71 -1.22
CA GLU A 68 -18.16 -0.53 -1.76
C GLU A 68 -17.19 -1.18 -0.77
N ILE A 69 -16.31 -0.40 -0.11
CA ILE A 69 -15.41 -0.90 0.93
C ILE A 69 -16.20 -1.41 2.13
N ALA A 70 -17.19 -0.67 2.62
CA ALA A 70 -18.02 -1.08 3.75
C ALA A 70 -18.87 -2.32 3.42
N GLY A 71 -19.37 -2.40 2.18
CA GLY A 71 -20.09 -3.60 1.70
C GLY A 71 -19.22 -4.84 1.64
N TYR A 72 -17.92 -4.68 1.39
CA TYR A 72 -16.96 -5.78 1.34
C TYR A 72 -16.42 -6.18 2.72
N LEU A 73 -16.02 -5.20 3.54
CA LEU A 73 -15.40 -5.45 4.85
C LEU A 73 -16.42 -5.61 5.99
N GLY A 74 -17.67 -5.21 5.77
CA GLY A 74 -18.70 -5.17 6.81
C GLY A 74 -18.56 -3.95 7.75
N ASP A 75 -19.49 -3.84 8.70
CA ASP A 75 -19.48 -2.79 9.73
C ASP A 75 -18.70 -3.27 10.96
N VAL A 76 -17.39 -3.42 10.77
CA VAL A 76 -16.46 -3.87 11.81
C VAL A 76 -15.44 -2.80 12.12
N THR A 77 -14.91 -2.86 13.34
CA THR A 77 -13.79 -2.02 13.78
C THR A 77 -12.47 -2.79 13.72
N LEU A 78 -11.37 -2.09 13.91
CA LEU A 78 -10.05 -2.71 13.98
C LEU A 78 -9.99 -3.76 15.11
N GLY A 79 -10.76 -3.55 16.19
CA GLY A 79 -10.78 -4.42 17.37
C GLY A 79 -11.70 -5.63 17.28
N ASN A 80 -12.80 -5.56 16.51
CA ASN A 80 -13.79 -6.64 16.46
C ASN A 80 -13.85 -7.40 15.13
N ALA A 81 -13.06 -6.98 14.13
CA ALA A 81 -12.98 -7.71 12.87
C ALA A 81 -12.41 -9.13 13.07
N PRO A 82 -12.90 -10.15 12.31
CA PRO A 82 -12.53 -11.56 12.50
C PRO A 82 -11.15 -11.87 11.88
N TRP A 83 -10.12 -11.19 12.34
CA TRP A 83 -8.77 -11.33 11.84
C TRP A 83 -8.24 -12.76 11.90
N LYS A 84 -7.56 -13.18 10.84
CA LYS A 84 -6.82 -14.46 10.76
C LYS A 84 -5.33 -14.26 11.00
N THR A 85 -4.81 -13.06 10.71
CA THR A 85 -3.42 -12.69 10.91
C THR A 85 -3.28 -11.21 11.25
N GLY A 86 -2.05 -10.75 11.53
CA GLY A 86 -1.74 -9.35 11.73
C GLY A 86 -2.07 -8.51 10.49
N PHE A 87 -2.58 -7.31 10.72
CA PHE A 87 -2.92 -6.33 9.68
C PHE A 87 -2.27 -4.99 9.96
N ALA A 88 -1.82 -4.29 8.89
CA ALA A 88 -1.42 -2.90 8.97
C ALA A 88 -1.82 -2.12 7.71
N ALA A 89 -2.37 -0.92 7.90
CA ALA A 89 -2.65 0.05 6.84
C ALA A 89 -1.96 1.38 7.10
N LEU A 90 -1.53 2.03 6.03
CA LEU A 90 -0.84 3.31 6.09
C LEU A 90 -1.72 4.41 5.51
N ALA A 91 -1.80 5.56 6.21
CA ALA A 91 -2.53 6.73 5.75
C ALA A 91 -1.73 8.01 6.05
N LYS A 92 -1.97 9.07 5.28
CA LYS A 92 -1.40 10.41 5.52
C LYS A 92 -2.40 11.25 6.31
N ARG A 93 -2.06 11.62 7.53
CA ARG A 93 -2.81 12.65 8.26
C ARG A 93 -2.28 14.02 7.86
N VAL A 94 -3.12 14.85 7.23
CA VAL A 94 -2.67 16.12 6.62
C VAL A 94 -2.76 17.30 7.56
N ASP A 95 -3.65 17.28 8.53
CA ASP A 95 -3.79 18.36 9.55
C ASP A 95 -2.58 18.43 10.49
N THR A 96 -1.87 17.31 10.71
CA THR A 96 -0.63 17.26 11.51
C THR A 96 0.61 16.97 10.66
N GLY A 97 0.47 16.69 9.38
CA GLY A 97 1.57 16.33 8.48
C GLY A 97 2.18 14.94 8.73
N SER A 98 1.57 14.09 9.56
CA SER A 98 2.15 12.82 9.99
C SER A 98 1.73 11.63 9.10
N ALA A 99 2.62 10.63 9.00
CA ALA A 99 2.27 9.31 8.49
C ALA A 99 1.67 8.49 9.63
N TRP A 100 0.53 7.85 9.38
CA TRP A 100 -0.14 6.99 10.36
C TRP A 100 -0.05 5.54 9.90
N VAL A 101 0.28 4.67 10.84
CA VAL A 101 0.24 3.22 10.69
C VAL A 101 -0.80 2.69 11.68
N LEU A 102 -1.83 2.08 11.15
CA LEU A 102 -2.93 1.50 11.91
C LEU A 102 -2.83 -0.02 11.83
N THR A 103 -2.70 -0.68 12.97
CA THR A 103 -2.55 -2.15 13.07
C THR A 103 -3.61 -2.75 13.98
N ASN A 104 -3.98 -3.99 13.72
CA ASN A 104 -4.89 -4.77 14.55
C ASN A 104 -4.23 -5.43 15.78
N ASN A 105 -2.98 -5.06 16.11
CA ASN A 105 -2.29 -5.65 17.24
C ASN A 105 -2.78 -5.03 18.57
N PRO A 106 -3.35 -5.82 19.50
CA PRO A 106 -3.87 -5.31 20.76
C PRO A 106 -2.78 -4.81 21.73
N ARG A 107 -1.51 -5.09 21.45
CA ARG A 107 -0.36 -4.60 22.22
C ARG A 107 0.22 -3.29 21.64
N ALA A 108 -0.34 -2.76 20.55
CA ALA A 108 0.11 -1.50 19.98
C ALA A 108 -0.18 -0.33 20.94
N ARG A 109 0.74 0.65 20.98
CA ARG A 109 0.76 1.74 21.98
C ARG A 109 -0.58 2.46 22.13
N TYR A 110 -1.27 2.78 21.04
CA TYR A 110 -2.52 3.52 21.04
C TYR A 110 -3.77 2.62 20.91
N TRP A 111 -3.61 1.32 21.12
CA TRP A 111 -4.73 0.37 20.99
C TRP A 111 -5.90 0.69 21.89
N LEU A 112 -5.64 1.02 23.16
CA LEU A 112 -6.63 1.41 24.18
C LEU A 112 -6.76 2.93 24.35
N GLY A 113 -6.14 3.73 23.50
CA GLY A 113 -6.04 5.18 23.58
C GLY A 113 -4.62 5.67 23.88
N ASP A 114 -4.48 6.95 24.21
CA ASP A 114 -3.19 7.52 24.58
C ASP A 114 -2.75 7.04 25.98
N PRO A 115 -1.60 6.38 26.13
CA PRO A 115 -1.13 5.89 27.41
C PRO A 115 -0.92 7.00 28.47
N GLU A 116 -0.50 8.18 28.05
CA GLU A 116 -0.29 9.32 28.95
C GLU A 116 -1.62 9.88 29.43
N GLU A 117 -2.61 10.00 28.54
CA GLU A 117 -3.97 10.37 28.90
C GLU A 117 -4.64 9.32 29.79
N ILE A 118 -4.44 8.03 29.53
CA ILE A 118 -4.95 6.94 30.37
C ILE A 118 -4.38 7.03 31.78
N ALA A 119 -3.10 7.30 31.92
CA ALA A 119 -2.44 7.45 33.22
C ALA A 119 -2.92 8.69 33.99
N ALA A 120 -3.14 9.81 33.29
CA ALA A 120 -3.58 11.06 33.88
C ALA A 120 -5.09 11.08 34.19
N GLN A 121 -5.91 10.35 33.39
CA GLN A 121 -7.37 10.33 33.49
C GLN A 121 -7.89 8.89 33.57
N PRO A 122 -8.11 8.36 34.78
CA PRO A 122 -8.62 7.00 34.97
C PRO A 122 -10.02 6.79 34.37
N ASP A 123 -10.89 7.83 34.42
CA ASP A 123 -12.24 7.75 33.85
C ASP A 123 -12.17 7.79 32.32
N ALA A 124 -12.50 6.66 31.69
CA ALA A 124 -12.50 6.51 30.25
C ALA A 124 -13.48 7.47 29.53
N ALA A 125 -14.57 7.88 30.19
CA ALA A 125 -15.55 8.79 29.61
C ALA A 125 -14.96 10.20 29.37
N LEU A 126 -13.99 10.60 30.18
CA LEU A 126 -13.33 11.90 30.11
C LEU A 126 -12.11 11.94 29.20
N ARG A 127 -11.65 10.79 28.72
CA ARG A 127 -10.52 10.71 27.77
C ARG A 127 -10.93 11.25 26.40
N ARG A 128 -10.01 11.98 25.78
CA ARG A 128 -10.24 12.64 24.48
C ARG A 128 -9.83 11.75 23.31
N VAL A 129 -8.69 11.09 23.41
CA VAL A 129 -8.16 10.26 22.33
C VAL A 129 -9.03 9.02 22.13
N VAL A 130 -9.49 8.82 20.91
CA VAL A 130 -10.26 7.64 20.55
C VAL A 130 -9.31 6.44 20.41
N PRO A 131 -9.56 5.31 21.10
CA PRO A 131 -8.75 4.10 20.99
C PRO A 131 -8.70 3.56 19.56
N ASN A 132 -7.52 3.10 19.12
CA ASN A 132 -7.36 2.60 17.75
C ASN A 132 -8.28 1.40 17.45
N HIS A 133 -8.60 0.56 18.45
CA HIS A 133 -9.48 -0.59 18.26
C HIS A 133 -10.94 -0.21 17.92
N GLU A 134 -11.35 1.02 18.19
CA GLU A 134 -12.69 1.54 17.88
C GLU A 134 -12.80 2.06 16.43
N TYR A 135 -11.67 2.29 15.74
CA TYR A 135 -11.74 2.81 14.38
C TYR A 135 -12.40 1.82 13.43
N ARG A 136 -13.37 2.29 12.66
CA ARG A 136 -14.04 1.49 11.63
C ARG A 136 -13.04 1.07 10.55
N LEU A 137 -12.95 -0.24 10.29
CA LEU A 137 -12.01 -0.79 9.32
C LEU A 137 -12.21 -0.19 7.91
N ALA A 138 -13.46 -0.06 7.47
CA ALA A 138 -13.77 0.56 6.18
C ALA A 138 -13.27 2.00 6.07
N ARG A 139 -13.30 2.77 7.17
CA ARG A 139 -12.77 4.15 7.20
C ARG A 139 -11.25 4.19 7.12
N ILE A 140 -10.57 3.29 7.83
CA ILE A 140 -9.10 3.17 7.76
C ILE A 140 -8.64 2.87 6.35
N VAL A 141 -9.27 1.87 5.72
CA VAL A 141 -8.93 1.43 4.37
C VAL A 141 -9.29 2.50 3.33
N GLN A 142 -10.43 3.17 3.49
CA GLN A 142 -10.81 4.31 2.65
C GLN A 142 -9.80 5.45 2.76
N ALA A 143 -9.38 5.82 3.98
CA ALA A 143 -8.39 6.86 4.21
C ALA A 143 -7.06 6.53 3.54
N SER A 144 -6.62 5.28 3.65
CA SER A 144 -5.42 4.80 2.98
C SER A 144 -5.51 4.90 1.45
N ALA A 145 -6.70 4.75 0.87
CA ALA A 145 -6.94 4.74 -0.58
C ALA A 145 -7.48 6.07 -1.14
N ALA A 146 -7.53 7.13 -0.33
CA ALA A 146 -8.04 8.45 -0.73
C ALA A 146 -7.00 9.25 -1.53
N ALA A 147 -6.71 8.81 -2.76
CA ALA A 147 -5.73 9.43 -3.63
C ALA A 147 -6.13 10.87 -3.99
N PRO A 148 -5.24 11.88 -3.81
CA PRO A 148 -5.49 13.27 -4.18
C PRO A 148 -5.94 13.38 -5.65
N PHE A 149 -6.77 14.37 -5.96
CA PHE A 149 -7.46 14.59 -7.24
C PHE A 149 -8.55 13.57 -7.58
N TYR A 150 -8.49 12.35 -7.04
CA TYR A 150 -9.49 11.31 -7.27
C TYR A 150 -10.56 11.33 -6.20
N PHE A 151 -10.18 11.46 -4.92
CA PHE A 151 -11.07 11.42 -3.77
C PHE A 151 -10.82 12.60 -2.82
N ASP A 152 -11.84 12.91 -2.02
CA ASP A 152 -11.76 13.92 -0.97
C ASP A 152 -11.04 13.37 0.27
N ILE A 153 -10.66 14.29 1.18
CA ILE A 153 -10.12 13.98 2.50
C ILE A 153 -11.12 13.12 3.27
N VAL A 154 -10.62 12.08 3.92
CA VAL A 154 -11.43 11.18 4.76
C VAL A 154 -11.28 11.59 6.23
N PRO A 155 -12.37 12.01 6.90
CA PRO A 155 -12.32 12.28 8.33
C PRO A 155 -12.37 10.97 9.12
N ILE A 156 -11.46 10.82 10.10
CA ILE A 156 -11.51 9.77 11.12
C ILE A 156 -11.52 10.48 12.48
N GLU A 157 -12.46 10.15 13.34
CA GLU A 157 -12.52 10.70 14.69
C GLU A 157 -11.37 10.13 15.52
N VAL A 158 -10.32 10.92 15.69
CA VAL A 158 -9.10 10.56 16.42
C VAL A 158 -9.12 11.10 17.85
N GLU A 159 -9.87 12.17 18.09
CA GLU A 159 -10.26 12.67 19.39
C GLU A 159 -11.78 12.91 19.37
N LYS A 160 -12.45 12.73 20.49
CA LYS A 160 -13.89 12.95 20.61
C LYS A 160 -14.27 14.36 20.15
N GLY A 161 -15.12 14.44 19.13
CA GLY A 161 -15.55 15.69 18.52
C GLY A 161 -14.51 16.42 17.66
N SER A 162 -13.34 15.80 17.41
CA SER A 162 -12.26 16.39 16.60
C SER A 162 -11.71 15.35 15.62
N PRO A 163 -12.26 15.27 14.41
CA PRO A 163 -11.77 14.34 13.40
C PRO A 163 -10.43 14.80 12.82
N GLY A 164 -9.49 13.87 12.68
CA GLY A 164 -8.29 14.04 11.88
C GLY A 164 -8.62 13.97 10.39
N ALA A 165 -7.84 14.66 9.57
CA ALA A 165 -8.01 14.74 8.11
C ALA A 165 -7.02 13.80 7.41
N PHE A 166 -7.52 12.78 6.71
CA PHE A 166 -6.67 11.75 6.10
C PHE A 166 -6.73 11.73 4.58
N LEU A 167 -5.59 11.45 3.97
CA LEU A 167 -5.39 11.17 2.56
C LEU A 167 -4.64 9.85 2.37
N ASP A 168 -4.51 9.43 1.11
CA ASP A 168 -3.80 8.23 0.69
C ASP A 168 -2.42 8.12 1.35
N GLY A 169 -2.13 6.94 1.84
CA GLY A 169 -0.84 6.61 2.44
C GLY A 169 0.34 6.74 1.48
N ALA A 170 0.10 6.69 0.17
CA ALA A 170 1.11 6.96 -0.84
C ALA A 170 1.66 8.40 -0.76
N MET A 171 0.92 9.35 -0.16
CA MET A 171 1.40 10.71 0.11
C MET A 171 2.44 10.78 1.24
N THR A 172 2.86 9.66 1.75
CA THR A 172 4.00 9.51 2.68
C THR A 172 5.19 8.89 1.96
N SER A 173 6.31 8.73 2.66
CA SER A 173 7.46 7.95 2.15
C SER A 173 7.19 6.43 2.07
N HIS A 174 5.96 5.99 2.33
CA HIS A 174 5.57 4.59 2.43
C HIS A 174 4.60 4.15 1.31
N ASN A 175 4.73 4.75 0.11
CA ASN A 175 4.03 4.27 -1.08
C ASN A 175 4.34 2.77 -1.34
N ASN A 176 5.61 2.38 -1.20
CA ASN A 176 5.99 0.99 -0.96
C ASN A 176 6.14 0.77 0.55
N PRO A 177 5.22 0.06 1.21
CA PRO A 177 5.20 -0.06 2.66
C PRO A 177 6.22 -1.07 3.23
N ALA A 178 7.01 -1.75 2.41
CA ALA A 178 7.86 -2.86 2.84
C ALA A 178 8.78 -2.50 4.02
N LEU A 179 9.47 -1.35 3.93
CA LEU A 179 10.34 -0.87 5.02
C LEU A 179 9.54 -0.55 6.28
N MET A 180 8.38 0.09 6.12
CA MET A 180 7.52 0.42 7.27
C MET A 180 6.95 -0.83 7.91
N LEU A 181 6.57 -1.86 7.13
CA LEU A 181 6.09 -3.14 7.68
C LEU A 181 7.20 -3.89 8.42
N ALA A 182 8.45 -3.85 7.94
CA ALA A 182 9.58 -4.37 8.69
C ALA A 182 9.76 -3.63 10.04
N MET A 183 9.55 -2.30 10.06
CA MET A 183 9.56 -1.53 11.31
C MET A 183 8.35 -1.89 12.21
N VAL A 184 7.15 -2.07 11.65
CA VAL A 184 5.98 -2.52 12.41
C VAL A 184 6.23 -3.87 13.08
N ALA A 185 6.87 -4.78 12.38
CA ALA A 185 7.23 -6.10 12.91
C ALA A 185 8.18 -6.01 14.10
N GLY A 186 9.24 -5.19 14.03
CA GLY A 186 10.30 -5.20 15.05
C GLY A 186 10.18 -4.12 16.13
N VAL A 187 9.54 -2.96 15.85
CA VAL A 187 9.46 -1.85 16.81
C VAL A 187 8.43 -2.13 17.90
N PRO A 188 8.80 -2.14 19.20
CA PRO A 188 7.90 -2.51 20.30
C PRO A 188 6.60 -1.71 20.37
N ALA A 189 6.61 -0.44 19.94
CA ALA A 189 5.43 0.42 19.96
C ALA A 189 4.26 -0.09 19.11
N TYR A 190 4.51 -0.95 18.12
CA TYR A 190 3.47 -1.61 17.31
C TYR A 190 3.02 -2.96 17.90
N GLY A 191 3.65 -3.43 18.97
CA GLY A 191 3.23 -4.58 19.75
C GLY A 191 3.69 -5.94 19.24
N PHE A 192 4.24 -6.06 18.02
CA PHE A 192 4.77 -7.34 17.50
C PHE A 192 6.12 -7.67 18.14
N ALA A 193 7.07 -6.74 18.08
CA ALA A 193 8.40 -6.85 18.68
C ALA A 193 9.16 -8.12 18.24
N TRP A 194 9.07 -8.47 16.95
CA TRP A 194 9.78 -9.62 16.39
C TRP A 194 11.28 -9.33 16.25
N PRO A 195 12.13 -10.34 16.40
CA PRO A 195 13.56 -10.17 16.21
C PRO A 195 13.91 -9.86 14.77
N TYR A 196 14.96 -9.06 14.56
CA TYR A 196 15.56 -8.87 13.26
C TYR A 196 16.63 -9.92 12.99
N GLY A 197 16.69 -10.40 11.78
CA GLY A 197 17.65 -11.37 11.28
C GLY A 197 17.17 -11.96 9.95
N ALA A 198 18.09 -12.35 9.08
CA ALA A 198 17.72 -12.91 7.78
C ALA A 198 16.98 -14.25 7.88
N ASP A 199 17.16 -14.96 8.99
CA ASP A 199 16.49 -16.24 9.24
C ASP A 199 15.31 -16.09 10.21
N GLU A 200 15.10 -14.87 10.77
CA GLU A 200 14.05 -14.55 11.74
C GLU A 200 12.87 -13.79 11.08
N LEU A 201 13.16 -12.87 10.16
CA LEU A 201 12.18 -12.01 9.53
C LEU A 201 12.27 -12.10 8.01
N THR A 202 11.18 -12.57 7.39
CA THR A 202 11.04 -12.54 5.93
C THR A 202 10.02 -11.49 5.53
N VAL A 203 10.40 -10.57 4.65
CA VAL A 203 9.54 -9.53 4.10
C VAL A 203 9.31 -9.78 2.61
N VAL A 204 8.07 -10.06 2.27
CA VAL A 204 7.62 -10.21 0.88
C VAL A 204 6.87 -8.96 0.45
N SER A 205 7.31 -8.33 -0.63
CA SER A 205 6.72 -7.10 -1.17
C SER A 205 6.19 -7.36 -2.57
N VAL A 206 4.90 -7.05 -2.78
CA VAL A 206 4.26 -7.19 -4.10
C VAL A 206 3.98 -5.80 -4.66
N GLY A 207 4.46 -5.54 -5.88
CA GLY A 207 4.28 -4.28 -6.59
C GLY A 207 2.99 -4.23 -7.41
N THR A 208 2.71 -3.03 -7.92
CA THR A 208 1.49 -2.72 -8.69
C THR A 208 1.79 -2.47 -10.17
N GLY A 209 2.93 -2.91 -10.68
CA GLY A 209 3.35 -2.64 -12.06
C GLY A 209 3.93 -1.23 -12.23
N SER A 210 4.82 -0.83 -11.32
CA SER A 210 5.49 0.47 -11.37
C SER A 210 6.22 0.68 -12.70
N ALA A 211 6.22 1.91 -13.18
CA ALA A 211 7.00 2.32 -14.35
C ALA A 211 7.72 3.62 -14.05
N ARG A 212 8.93 3.77 -14.60
CA ARG A 212 9.68 5.03 -14.47
C ARG A 212 8.88 6.18 -15.06
N PRO A 213 8.71 7.29 -14.32
CA PRO A 213 8.07 8.48 -14.86
C PRO A 213 8.86 8.99 -16.07
N ARG A 214 8.31 8.84 -17.26
CA ARG A 214 8.89 9.36 -18.50
C ARG A 214 7.96 10.39 -19.07
N SER A 215 8.45 11.61 -19.28
CA SER A 215 7.69 12.65 -19.96
C SER A 215 7.90 12.53 -21.46
N PRO A 216 6.87 12.24 -22.27
CA PRO A 216 6.97 12.27 -23.72
C PRO A 216 7.47 13.63 -24.21
N ALA A 217 8.20 13.65 -25.35
CA ALA A 217 8.82 14.86 -25.87
C ALA A 217 7.81 16.02 -26.08
N TRP A 218 6.58 15.70 -26.49
CA TRP A 218 5.50 16.68 -26.67
C TRP A 218 5.02 17.29 -25.35
N LEU A 219 5.08 16.53 -24.24
CA LEU A 219 4.67 17.01 -22.91
C LEU A 219 5.74 17.91 -22.29
N ARG A 220 7.03 17.75 -22.67
CA ARG A 220 8.12 18.61 -22.16
C ARG A 220 7.87 20.09 -22.44
N ARG A 221 7.22 20.43 -23.56
CA ARG A 221 6.79 21.82 -23.86
C ARG A 221 5.67 22.31 -22.95
N ARG A 222 4.82 21.41 -22.42
CA ARG A 222 3.72 21.73 -21.49
C ARG A 222 4.15 21.70 -20.02
N LEU A 223 5.35 21.20 -19.69
CA LEU A 223 5.93 21.26 -18.35
C LEU A 223 6.22 22.69 -17.87
N THR A 224 5.97 23.71 -18.69
CA THR A 224 6.01 25.10 -18.28
C THR A 224 4.84 25.50 -17.38
N LEU A 225 3.70 24.81 -17.47
CA LEU A 225 2.51 25.09 -16.66
C LEU A 225 2.71 24.61 -15.20
N PRO A 226 2.50 25.48 -14.19
CA PRO A 226 2.73 25.14 -12.79
C PRO A 226 2.00 23.88 -12.31
N ALA A 227 0.73 23.72 -12.69
CA ALA A 227 -0.06 22.53 -12.31
C ALA A 227 0.50 21.22 -12.90
N VAL A 228 0.96 21.26 -14.16
CA VAL A 228 1.59 20.09 -14.81
C VAL A 228 2.91 19.73 -14.12
N LYS A 229 3.70 20.75 -13.74
CA LYS A 229 4.94 20.54 -12.95
C LYS A 229 4.65 19.92 -11.60
N ALA A 230 3.62 20.40 -10.89
CA ALA A 230 3.24 19.88 -9.58
C ALA A 230 2.84 18.39 -9.65
N VAL A 231 2.00 18.02 -10.62
CA VAL A 231 1.60 16.62 -10.83
C VAL A 231 2.80 15.74 -11.21
N ALA A 232 3.65 16.20 -12.13
CA ALA A 232 4.85 15.46 -12.53
C ALA A 232 5.83 15.30 -11.35
N GLY A 233 6.03 16.35 -10.56
CA GLY A 233 6.86 16.33 -9.35
C GLY A 233 6.32 15.33 -8.31
N LEU A 234 5.02 15.35 -8.05
CA LEU A 234 4.37 14.41 -7.14
C LEU A 234 4.53 12.97 -7.61
N THR A 235 4.27 12.68 -8.88
CA THR A 235 4.42 11.34 -9.46
C THR A 235 5.86 10.85 -9.35
N SER A 236 6.84 11.74 -9.60
CA SER A 236 8.27 11.40 -9.43
C SER A 236 8.60 11.12 -7.98
N ALA A 237 8.13 11.92 -7.03
CA ALA A 237 8.38 11.70 -5.60
C ALA A 237 7.80 10.37 -5.09
N LEU A 238 6.61 9.97 -5.57
CA LEU A 238 6.01 8.67 -5.27
C LEU A 238 6.86 7.51 -5.81
N TYR A 239 7.36 7.65 -7.03
CA TYR A 239 8.26 6.66 -7.62
C TYR A 239 9.57 6.58 -6.84
N ASP A 240 10.20 7.71 -6.55
CA ASP A 240 11.49 7.79 -5.84
C ASP A 240 11.37 7.19 -4.43
N SER A 241 10.29 7.47 -3.71
CA SER A 241 10.04 6.88 -2.38
C SER A 241 9.94 5.35 -2.44
N SER A 242 9.29 4.81 -3.47
CA SER A 242 9.21 3.35 -3.69
C SER A 242 10.56 2.74 -4.02
N GLN A 243 11.37 3.41 -4.85
CA GLN A 243 12.73 2.95 -5.18
C GLN A 243 13.66 3.03 -3.98
N GLN A 244 13.55 4.07 -3.16
CA GLN A 244 14.30 4.19 -1.90
C GLN A 244 13.97 3.06 -0.94
N ALA A 245 12.68 2.71 -0.79
CA ALA A 245 12.28 1.58 0.04
C ALA A 245 12.89 0.26 -0.47
N ASN A 246 12.83 -0.01 -1.78
CA ASN A 246 13.46 -1.19 -2.37
C ASN A 246 14.98 -1.21 -2.14
N ALA A 247 15.66 -0.08 -2.35
CA ALA A 247 17.09 0.02 -2.15
C ALA A 247 17.47 -0.28 -0.69
N LEU A 248 16.79 0.31 0.29
CA LEU A 248 17.03 0.07 1.70
C LEU A 248 16.73 -1.38 2.10
N MET A 249 15.62 -1.94 1.61
CA MET A 249 15.25 -3.32 1.91
C MET A 249 16.30 -4.32 1.36
N GLN A 250 16.85 -4.08 0.17
CA GLN A 250 17.89 -4.92 -0.42
C GLN A 250 19.27 -4.69 0.22
N TRP A 251 19.59 -3.44 0.57
CA TRP A 251 20.87 -3.10 1.15
C TRP A 251 21.04 -3.62 2.58
N LEU A 252 19.97 -3.49 3.39
CA LEU A 252 19.96 -3.93 4.79
C LEU A 252 19.61 -5.41 4.95
N GLY A 253 19.04 -6.03 3.92
CA GLY A 253 18.56 -7.41 3.94
C GLY A 253 19.38 -8.38 3.09
N ARG A 254 18.99 -9.64 3.14
CA ARG A 254 19.39 -10.68 2.21
C ARG A 254 18.30 -10.85 1.16
N SER A 255 18.59 -10.56 -0.11
CA SER A 255 17.62 -10.73 -1.21
C SER A 255 18.03 -11.89 -2.11
N PRO A 256 17.30 -13.01 -2.10
CA PRO A 256 17.60 -14.16 -2.96
C PRO A 256 17.50 -13.83 -4.47
N ARG A 257 16.59 -12.94 -4.84
CA ARG A 257 16.40 -12.44 -6.21
C ARG A 257 16.33 -10.92 -6.21
N PRO A 258 17.49 -10.24 -6.12
CA PRO A 258 17.51 -8.79 -5.98
C PRO A 258 17.11 -8.10 -7.30
N TRP A 259 16.31 -7.04 -7.19
CA TRP A 259 15.96 -6.17 -8.29
C TRP A 259 17.08 -5.17 -8.57
N SER A 260 17.28 -4.84 -9.85
CA SER A 260 18.14 -3.72 -10.23
C SER A 260 17.51 -2.40 -9.77
N ILE A 261 18.19 -1.66 -8.92
CA ILE A 261 17.73 -0.35 -8.44
C ILE A 261 17.95 0.70 -9.54
N ASN A 262 19.18 0.84 -9.99
CA ASN A 262 19.55 1.69 -11.12
C ASN A 262 20.88 1.22 -11.75
N SER A 263 21.34 1.94 -12.80
CA SER A 263 22.57 1.59 -13.50
C SER A 263 23.86 1.88 -12.71
N GLU A 264 23.78 2.74 -11.70
CA GLU A 264 24.93 3.16 -10.90
C GLU A 264 25.23 2.17 -9.79
N ILE A 265 24.21 1.76 -9.01
CA ILE A 265 24.36 0.89 -7.83
C ILE A 265 23.93 -0.55 -8.09
N GLY A 266 23.41 -0.86 -9.27
CA GLY A 266 22.97 -2.21 -9.65
C GLY A 266 21.90 -2.77 -8.72
N THR A 267 22.12 -4.00 -8.24
CA THR A 267 21.18 -4.71 -7.36
C THR A 267 21.52 -4.56 -5.86
N LEU A 268 22.61 -3.91 -5.51
CA LEU A 268 23.19 -3.89 -4.14
C LEU A 268 23.52 -5.29 -3.59
N ALA A 269 23.42 -6.35 -4.40
CA ALA A 269 23.84 -7.70 -3.99
C ALA A 269 25.36 -7.69 -3.75
N GLY A 270 25.77 -8.05 -2.54
CA GLY A 270 27.19 -8.01 -2.14
C GLY A 270 27.70 -6.65 -1.63
N ALA A 271 26.90 -5.57 -1.70
CA ALA A 271 27.22 -4.29 -1.07
C ALA A 271 27.05 -4.38 0.45
N ARG A 272 27.92 -5.18 1.08
CA ARG A 272 27.88 -5.44 2.52
C ARG A 272 28.50 -4.29 3.30
N HIS A 273 27.83 -3.87 4.35
CA HIS A 273 28.21 -2.79 5.25
C HIS A 273 28.74 -3.25 6.61
N GLY A 274 29.22 -4.49 6.70
CA GLY A 274 29.90 -5.02 7.91
C GLY A 274 28.98 -5.49 9.04
N PHE A 275 27.64 -5.39 8.92
CA PHE A 275 26.70 -5.97 9.87
C PHE A 275 25.82 -7.07 9.23
N PRO A 276 25.27 -7.99 10.03
CA PRO A 276 24.43 -9.07 9.52
C PRO A 276 23.14 -8.53 8.91
N PRO A 277 22.57 -9.23 7.89
CA PRO A 277 21.32 -8.80 7.30
C PRO A 277 20.18 -8.81 8.33
N MET A 278 19.37 -7.74 8.31
CA MET A 278 18.28 -7.55 9.26
C MET A 278 17.04 -8.41 8.93
N TRP A 279 16.90 -8.84 7.68
CA TRP A 279 15.77 -9.64 7.18
C TRP A 279 16.13 -10.34 5.89
N THR A 280 15.32 -11.32 5.48
CA THR A 280 15.24 -11.79 4.10
C THR A 280 14.20 -10.94 3.38
N PHE A 281 14.53 -10.37 2.20
CA PHE A 281 13.65 -9.52 1.42
C PHE A 281 13.43 -10.07 0.02
N GLN A 282 12.17 -10.24 -0.36
CA GLN A 282 11.78 -10.63 -1.70
C GLN A 282 10.76 -9.65 -2.28
N ARG A 283 11.06 -9.09 -3.46
CA ARG A 283 10.15 -8.23 -4.22
C ARG A 283 9.62 -8.96 -5.43
N TYR A 284 8.30 -8.90 -5.63
CA TYR A 284 7.61 -9.31 -6.85
C TYR A 284 6.97 -8.08 -7.48
N ASP A 285 7.19 -7.87 -8.78
CA ASP A 285 6.59 -6.75 -9.51
C ASP A 285 6.50 -7.08 -11.01
N ALA A 286 5.61 -6.37 -11.71
CA ALA A 286 5.46 -6.45 -13.15
C ALA A 286 5.57 -5.04 -13.77
N PRO A 287 6.78 -4.46 -13.87
CA PRO A 287 6.96 -3.14 -14.44
C PRO A 287 6.26 -2.98 -15.78
N LEU A 288 5.37 -2.01 -15.89
CA LEU A 288 4.63 -1.71 -17.12
C LEU A 288 5.54 -0.94 -18.10
N GLU A 289 6.68 -1.54 -18.45
CA GLU A 289 7.68 -1.02 -19.39
C GLU A 289 7.86 -1.99 -20.54
N GLU A 290 7.84 -1.50 -21.79
CA GLU A 290 7.89 -2.32 -23.00
C GLU A 290 9.08 -3.29 -22.99
N ALA A 291 10.27 -2.80 -22.63
CA ALA A 291 11.48 -3.61 -22.61
C ALA A 291 11.41 -4.75 -21.57
N TRP A 292 10.80 -4.48 -20.42
CA TRP A 292 10.62 -5.48 -19.37
C TRP A 292 9.56 -6.52 -19.78
N LEU A 293 8.40 -6.06 -20.23
CA LEU A 293 7.30 -6.95 -20.64
C LEU A 293 7.72 -7.86 -21.77
N LYS A 294 8.46 -7.34 -22.75
CA LYS A 294 8.97 -8.16 -23.86
C LYS A 294 9.99 -9.19 -23.41
N ARG A 295 10.94 -8.79 -22.57
CA ARG A 295 12.02 -9.69 -22.11
C ARG A 295 11.51 -10.77 -21.16
N GLU A 296 10.66 -10.42 -20.21
CA GLU A 296 10.25 -11.32 -19.14
C GLU A 296 8.97 -12.09 -19.45
N LEU A 297 8.03 -11.51 -20.20
CA LEU A 297 6.70 -12.07 -20.44
C LEU A 297 6.42 -12.35 -21.92
N ASP A 298 7.33 -12.00 -22.83
CA ASP A 298 7.14 -12.05 -24.30
C ASP A 298 5.91 -11.25 -24.77
N LEU A 299 5.64 -10.12 -24.11
CA LEU A 299 4.53 -9.23 -24.42
C LEU A 299 5.01 -7.91 -24.99
N SER A 300 4.47 -7.52 -26.15
CA SER A 300 4.68 -6.22 -26.79
C SER A 300 3.36 -5.48 -26.91
N LEU A 301 3.22 -4.37 -26.18
CA LEU A 301 1.95 -3.63 -26.07
C LEU A 301 1.95 -2.27 -26.76
N GLY A 302 3.13 -1.71 -27.02
CA GLY A 302 3.31 -0.38 -27.54
C GLY A 302 3.06 0.73 -26.52
N GLU A 303 3.67 1.89 -26.73
CA GLU A 303 3.69 3.00 -25.76
C GLU A 303 2.29 3.54 -25.42
N ALA A 304 1.41 3.68 -26.41
CA ALA A 304 0.05 4.20 -26.19
C ALA A 304 -0.77 3.29 -25.26
N LYS A 305 -0.63 1.97 -25.40
CA LYS A 305 -1.32 1.00 -24.53
C LYS A 305 -0.73 1.04 -23.12
N LEU A 306 0.59 1.10 -23.00
CA LEU A 306 1.27 1.20 -21.70
C LEU A 306 0.90 2.49 -20.95
N LEU A 307 0.80 3.62 -21.63
CA LEU A 307 0.34 4.86 -21.02
C LEU A 307 -1.08 4.73 -20.46
N ARG A 308 -1.96 4.03 -21.16
CA ARG A 308 -3.32 3.75 -20.65
C ARG A 308 -3.32 2.83 -19.44
N LEU A 309 -2.52 1.75 -19.45
CA LEU A 309 -2.42 0.80 -18.34
C LEU A 309 -1.91 1.46 -17.05
N ARG A 310 -1.13 2.53 -17.15
CA ARG A 310 -0.60 3.30 -16.01
C ARG A 310 -1.59 4.29 -15.41
N LEU A 311 -2.76 4.47 -16.02
CA LEU A 311 -3.80 5.36 -15.46
C LEU A 311 -4.51 4.65 -14.32
N LEU A 312 -4.61 5.32 -13.18
CA LEU A 312 -5.21 4.79 -11.95
C LEU A 312 -6.70 4.43 -12.13
N ASP A 313 -7.40 5.14 -13.02
CA ASP A 313 -8.83 5.00 -13.29
C ASP A 313 -9.16 4.25 -14.60
N ASN A 314 -8.17 3.56 -15.16
CA ASN A 314 -8.38 2.76 -16.36
C ASN A 314 -9.00 1.39 -16.02
N VAL A 315 -10.32 1.34 -15.94
CA VAL A 315 -11.07 0.09 -15.68
C VAL A 315 -11.23 -0.79 -16.93
N GLY A 316 -11.04 -0.22 -18.13
CA GLY A 316 -11.24 -0.94 -19.39
C GLY A 316 -10.17 -2.00 -19.70
N ASP A 317 -9.04 -1.95 -19.03
CA ASP A 317 -7.90 -2.85 -19.28
C ASP A 317 -7.59 -3.77 -18.07
N ILE A 318 -8.53 -3.93 -17.14
CA ILE A 318 -8.34 -4.72 -15.92
C ILE A 318 -7.96 -6.18 -16.22
N ASP A 319 -8.57 -6.80 -17.23
CA ASP A 319 -8.25 -8.17 -17.64
C ASP A 319 -6.82 -8.32 -18.14
N LEU A 320 -6.32 -7.32 -18.87
CA LEU A 320 -4.93 -7.32 -19.33
C LEU A 320 -3.96 -7.12 -18.15
N LEU A 321 -4.29 -6.27 -17.20
CA LEU A 321 -3.48 -6.08 -15.98
C LEU A 321 -3.42 -7.37 -15.14
N LEU A 322 -4.55 -8.04 -14.95
CA LEU A 322 -4.62 -9.34 -14.26
C LEU A 322 -3.80 -10.41 -15.00
N LYS A 323 -3.90 -10.47 -16.33
CA LYS A 323 -3.09 -11.38 -17.13
C LYS A 323 -1.58 -11.11 -17.00
N ILE A 324 -1.16 -9.84 -17.04
CA ILE A 324 0.25 -9.47 -16.81
C ILE A 324 0.71 -9.90 -15.42
N GLY A 325 -0.11 -9.64 -14.39
CA GLY A 325 0.19 -10.05 -13.02
C GLY A 325 0.32 -11.57 -12.86
N ALA A 326 -0.58 -12.35 -13.45
CA ALA A 326 -0.53 -13.81 -13.43
C ALA A 326 0.75 -14.35 -14.09
N LEU A 327 1.05 -13.89 -15.31
CA LEU A 327 2.27 -14.28 -16.03
C LEU A 327 3.55 -13.90 -15.25
N ALA A 328 3.56 -12.71 -14.65
CA ALA A 328 4.68 -12.29 -13.81
C ALA A 328 4.82 -13.18 -12.57
N GLY A 329 3.73 -13.56 -11.94
CA GLY A 329 3.71 -14.49 -10.81
C GLY A 329 4.28 -15.85 -11.19
N GLU A 330 3.82 -16.45 -12.30
CA GLU A 330 4.33 -17.74 -12.80
C GLU A 330 5.84 -17.72 -13.07
N ARG A 331 6.39 -16.58 -13.52
CA ARG A 331 7.82 -16.44 -13.83
C ARG A 331 8.69 -16.13 -12.62
N GLN A 332 8.16 -15.43 -11.64
CA GLN A 332 8.95 -14.90 -10.52
C GLN A 332 8.82 -15.71 -9.25
N VAL A 333 7.64 -16.28 -8.97
CA VAL A 333 7.40 -17.00 -7.72
C VAL A 333 8.04 -18.38 -7.80
N ASP A 334 8.93 -18.65 -6.86
CA ASP A 334 9.57 -19.93 -6.68
C ASP A 334 9.03 -20.57 -5.40
N ALA A 335 8.37 -21.71 -5.54
CA ALA A 335 7.81 -22.44 -4.41
C ALA A 335 8.87 -22.83 -3.37
N GLN A 336 10.13 -22.96 -3.76
CA GLN A 336 11.24 -23.29 -2.84
C GLN A 336 11.55 -22.14 -1.87
N LEU A 337 11.14 -20.90 -2.17
CA LEU A 337 11.31 -19.77 -1.25
C LEU A 337 10.29 -19.75 -0.11
N PHE A 338 9.28 -20.61 -0.18
CA PHE A 338 8.16 -20.70 0.76
C PHE A 338 8.02 -22.12 1.36
N GLY A 339 8.95 -23.03 1.08
CA GLY A 339 8.90 -24.43 1.50
C GLY A 339 9.63 -24.74 2.78
#